data_be738b4fb9237aadbdb9eb91ff8d493a
#
_entry.id   be738b4fb9237aadbdb9eb91ff8d493a
#
_cell.length_a   1.000
_cell.length_b   1.000
_cell.length_c   1.000
_cell.angle_alpha   90.00
_cell.angle_beta   90.00
_cell.angle_gamma   90.00
#
_symmetry.space_group_name_H-M   'P 1'
#
loop_
_entity.id
_entity.type
_entity.pdbx_description
1 polymer ?
#
loop_
_entity_poly.entity_id
_entity_poly.type
_entity_poly.pdbx_seq_one_letter_code
_entity_poly.pdbx_strand_id
1 'polypeptide(L)'
;MKTYLKTHLLDFIIIGSLLFLALISLIIIESVANTKSVKAEIYLKGELVLTIDLDKETTEKEIAISDNIKVMVKKGAIKVVENNCPSGFCMAQGYSSSPAKPIICAYHGLYIKLISNNSSDSDIDVVAGWEKLDYLDM
;
A
#
# COMPACT_ATOMS: atom_id res chain seq x y z
N MET A 1 23.67 -1.02 -52.13
CA MET A 1 23.98 -1.69 -50.85
C MET A 1 24.21 -0.75 -49.66
N LYS A 2 24.86 0.38 -49.81
CA LYS A 2 25.13 1.33 -48.71
C LYS A 2 23.89 2.07 -48.15
N THR A 3 22.86 2.27 -48.95
CA THR A 3 21.62 2.96 -48.54
C THR A 3 20.72 2.05 -47.71
N TYR A 4 20.65 0.76 -48.00
CA TYR A 4 19.88 -0.23 -47.23
C TYR A 4 20.42 -0.41 -45.85
N LEU A 5 21.74 -0.37 -45.65
CA LEU A 5 22.36 -0.49 -44.34
C LEU A 5 22.07 0.72 -43.43
N LYS A 6 21.97 1.93 -44.02
CA LYS A 6 21.67 3.15 -43.25
C LYS A 6 20.22 3.22 -42.76
N THR A 7 19.27 2.75 -43.57
CA THR A 7 17.84 2.72 -43.14
C THR A 7 17.63 1.71 -42.04
N HIS A 8 18.21 0.54 -42.11
CA HIS A 8 18.13 -0.45 -41.03
C HIS A 8 18.85 -0.03 -39.74
N LEU A 9 19.93 0.74 -39.87
CA LEU A 9 20.65 1.25 -38.71
C LEU A 9 19.80 2.26 -37.91
N LEU A 10 19.05 3.11 -38.61
CA LEU A 10 18.12 4.04 -38.00
C LEU A 10 16.96 3.31 -37.28
N ASP A 11 16.43 2.25 -37.87
CA ASP A 11 15.37 1.44 -37.29
C ASP A 11 15.85 0.77 -36.01
N PHE A 12 17.07 0.23 -35.99
CA PHE A 12 17.67 -0.36 -34.80
C PHE A 12 17.92 0.67 -33.67
N ILE A 13 18.31 1.90 -34.04
CA ILE A 13 18.50 2.99 -33.08
C ILE A 13 17.15 3.39 -32.44
N ILE A 14 16.10 3.49 -33.27
CA ILE A 14 14.76 3.84 -32.78
C ILE A 14 14.22 2.74 -31.85
N ILE A 15 14.32 1.48 -32.27
CA ILE A 15 13.87 0.34 -31.45
C ILE A 15 14.68 0.25 -30.14
N GLY A 16 15.99 0.41 -30.19
CA GLY A 16 16.88 0.42 -29.04
C GLY A 16 16.54 1.57 -28.08
N SER A 17 16.26 2.76 -28.60
CA SER A 17 15.85 3.91 -27.79
C SER A 17 14.52 3.68 -27.08
N LEU A 18 13.53 3.09 -27.74
CA LEU A 18 12.23 2.76 -27.13
C LEU A 18 12.37 1.70 -26.04
N LEU A 19 13.16 0.65 -26.29
CA LEU A 19 13.44 -0.37 -25.28
C LEU A 19 14.18 0.20 -24.06
N PHE A 20 15.13 1.10 -24.27
CA PHE A 20 15.86 1.76 -23.20
C PHE A 20 14.97 2.65 -22.36
N LEU A 21 14.06 3.42 -22.96
CA LEU A 21 13.04 4.20 -22.27
C LEU A 21 12.09 3.33 -21.46
N ALA A 22 11.68 2.18 -22.01
CA ALA A 22 10.82 1.22 -21.29
C ALA A 22 11.51 0.64 -20.06
N LEU A 23 12.79 0.28 -20.16
CA LEU A 23 13.58 -0.21 -19.03
C LEU A 23 13.74 0.85 -17.93
N ILE A 24 14.03 2.09 -18.29
CA ILE A 24 14.12 3.21 -17.32
C ILE A 24 12.78 3.40 -16.63
N SER A 25 11.68 3.36 -17.37
CA SER A 25 10.32 3.48 -16.81
C SER A 25 10.04 2.40 -15.77
N LEU A 26 10.42 1.14 -16.03
CA LEU A 26 10.25 0.05 -15.06
C LEU A 26 11.06 0.28 -13.79
N ILE A 27 12.32 0.71 -13.91
CA ILE A 27 13.18 1.00 -12.76
C ILE A 27 12.60 2.15 -11.91
N ILE A 28 12.07 3.18 -12.55
CA ILE A 28 11.44 4.30 -11.85
C ILE A 28 10.18 3.84 -11.10
N ILE A 29 9.34 3.02 -11.74
CA ILE A 29 8.11 2.49 -11.14
C ILE A 29 8.44 1.65 -9.90
N GLU A 30 9.45 0.77 -9.97
CA GLU A 30 9.88 -0.03 -8.81
C GLU A 30 10.46 0.85 -7.69
N SER A 31 11.21 1.89 -8.02
CA SER A 31 11.76 2.82 -7.03
C SER A 31 10.68 3.62 -6.31
N VAL A 32 9.63 4.05 -7.03
CA VAL A 32 8.50 4.78 -6.43
C VAL A 32 7.58 3.85 -5.64
N ALA A 33 7.35 2.62 -6.13
CA ALA A 33 6.52 1.64 -5.44
C ALA A 33 7.14 1.14 -4.12
N ASN A 34 8.45 1.26 -3.98
CA ASN A 34 9.21 0.88 -2.79
C ASN A 34 9.33 2.01 -1.76
N THR A 35 8.47 3.03 -1.84
CA THR A 35 8.40 4.06 -0.81
C THR A 35 7.97 3.39 0.50
N LYS A 36 8.93 3.21 1.40
CA LYS A 36 8.71 2.56 2.70
C LYS A 36 7.66 3.37 3.46
N SER A 37 6.58 2.72 3.83
CA SER A 37 5.63 3.31 4.76
C SER A 37 6.29 3.40 6.12
N VAL A 38 6.20 4.56 6.73
CA VAL A 38 6.84 4.83 8.01
C VAL A 38 5.90 4.60 9.17
N LYS A 39 4.60 4.84 8.97
CA LYS A 39 3.56 4.70 9.99
C LYS A 39 2.40 3.84 9.51
N ALA A 40 1.89 3.01 10.40
CA ALA A 40 0.65 2.28 10.20
C ALA A 40 -0.44 2.85 11.13
N GLU A 41 -1.53 3.29 10.58
CA GLU A 41 -2.74 3.67 11.30
C GLU A 41 -3.74 2.53 11.23
N ILE A 42 -4.20 2.08 12.38
CA ILE A 42 -5.12 0.96 12.53
C ILE A 42 -6.47 1.49 12.96
N TYR A 43 -7.45 1.32 12.09
CA TYR A 43 -8.83 1.68 12.33
C TYR A 43 -9.66 0.41 12.56
N LEU A 44 -10.50 0.44 13.56
CA LEU A 44 -11.46 -0.61 13.86
C LEU A 44 -12.87 0.00 13.93
N LYS A 45 -13.76 -0.47 13.04
CA LYS A 45 -15.14 0.07 12.92
C LYS A 45 -15.21 1.58 12.67
N GLY A 46 -14.20 2.12 11.97
CA GLY A 46 -14.10 3.54 11.65
C GLY A 46 -13.40 4.41 12.69
N GLU A 47 -13.05 3.85 13.85
CA GLU A 47 -12.29 4.57 14.89
C GLU A 47 -10.80 4.24 14.82
N LEU A 48 -9.94 5.25 14.98
CA LEU A 48 -8.51 5.08 15.07
C LEU A 48 -8.14 4.46 16.42
N VAL A 49 -7.72 3.20 16.41
CA VAL A 49 -7.37 2.45 17.63
C VAL A 49 -5.90 2.63 17.98
N LEU A 50 -5.02 2.57 16.97
CA LEU A 50 -3.58 2.58 17.21
C LEU A 50 -2.82 3.14 16.01
N THR A 51 -1.77 3.91 16.30
CA THR A 51 -0.78 4.33 15.30
C THR A 51 0.58 3.75 15.65
N ILE A 52 1.21 3.04 14.73
CA ILE A 52 2.49 2.37 14.93
C ILE A 52 3.52 2.97 13.99
N ASP A 53 4.67 3.33 14.52
CA ASP A 53 5.82 3.80 13.74
C ASP A 53 6.65 2.57 13.33
N LEU A 54 6.48 2.13 12.08
CA LEU A 54 7.10 0.90 11.57
C LEU A 54 8.62 1.00 11.42
N ASP A 55 9.19 2.19 11.35
CA ASP A 55 10.63 2.39 11.21
C ASP A 55 11.38 2.17 12.54
N LYS A 56 10.71 2.43 13.65
CA LYS A 56 11.28 2.22 14.99
C LYS A 56 11.27 0.77 15.43
N GLU A 57 10.38 -0.03 14.86
CA GLU A 57 10.26 -1.45 15.20
C GLU A 57 11.32 -2.26 14.45
N THR A 58 12.43 -2.51 15.11
CA THR A 58 13.56 -3.26 14.53
C THR A 58 13.35 -4.78 14.61
N THR A 59 12.51 -5.22 15.54
CA THR A 59 12.24 -6.65 15.83
C THR A 59 10.79 -6.97 15.48
N GLU A 60 10.54 -8.21 15.06
CA GLU A 60 9.16 -8.69 14.89
C GLU A 60 8.43 -8.66 16.24
N LYS A 61 7.32 -7.96 16.27
CA LYS A 61 6.49 -7.79 17.44
C LYS A 61 5.03 -8.07 17.11
N GLU A 62 4.41 -8.89 17.94
CA GLU A 62 2.98 -9.15 17.87
C GLU A 62 2.23 -8.15 18.75
N ILE A 63 1.20 -7.53 18.21
CA ILE A 63 0.37 -6.54 18.92
C ILE A 63 -1.08 -6.98 18.80
N ALA A 64 -1.74 -7.17 19.93
CA ALA A 64 -3.17 -7.42 19.99
C ALA A 64 -3.94 -6.11 19.80
N ILE A 65 -4.80 -6.06 18.81
CA ILE A 65 -5.68 -4.92 18.55
C ILE A 65 -7.03 -5.13 19.26
N SER A 66 -7.48 -6.38 19.29
CA SER A 66 -8.70 -6.82 19.94
C SER A 66 -8.53 -8.28 20.38
N ASP A 67 -9.48 -8.81 21.17
CA ASP A 67 -9.47 -10.21 21.62
C ASP A 67 -9.32 -11.22 20.48
N ASN A 68 -9.77 -10.86 19.29
CA ASN A 68 -9.79 -11.72 18.11
C ASN A 68 -8.91 -11.24 16.95
N ILE A 69 -8.15 -10.15 17.14
CA ILE A 69 -7.34 -9.56 16.07
C ILE A 69 -5.94 -9.27 16.58
N LYS A 70 -4.96 -9.93 15.99
CA LYS A 70 -3.54 -9.66 16.24
C LYS A 70 -2.82 -9.32 14.95
N VAL A 71 -1.93 -8.35 15.06
CA VAL A 71 -1.07 -7.91 13.96
C VAL A 71 0.39 -8.18 14.33
N MET A 72 1.17 -8.53 13.34
CA MET A 72 2.61 -8.63 13.48
C MET A 72 3.27 -7.48 12.73
N VAL A 73 4.12 -6.78 13.43
CA VAL A 73 4.87 -5.63 12.93
C VAL A 73 6.33 -6.04 12.80
N LYS A 74 6.95 -5.66 11.71
CA LYS A 74 8.40 -5.74 11.55
C LYS A 74 8.88 -4.47 10.86
N LYS A 75 10.19 -4.29 10.75
CA LYS A 75 10.79 -3.10 10.13
C LYS A 75 10.14 -2.75 8.78
N GLY A 76 9.37 -1.67 8.78
CA GLY A 76 8.71 -1.12 7.59
C GLY A 76 7.53 -1.93 7.04
N ALA A 77 7.01 -2.93 7.77
CA ALA A 77 5.90 -3.76 7.29
C ALA A 77 4.98 -4.24 8.41
N ILE A 78 3.73 -4.48 8.09
CA ILE A 78 2.69 -4.99 9.00
C ILE A 78 1.86 -6.06 8.31
N LYS A 79 1.43 -7.07 9.06
CA LYS A 79 0.46 -8.09 8.61
C LYS A 79 -0.53 -8.44 9.71
N VAL A 80 -1.67 -8.98 9.35
CA VAL A 80 -2.61 -9.62 10.28
C VAL A 80 -2.21 -11.09 10.43
N VAL A 81 -1.99 -11.53 11.68
CA VAL A 81 -1.59 -12.92 11.99
C VAL A 81 -2.72 -13.72 12.59
N GLU A 82 -3.60 -13.10 13.32
CA GLU A 82 -4.76 -13.73 13.91
C GLU A 82 -5.99 -12.86 13.66
N ASN A 83 -7.02 -13.46 13.12
CA ASN A 83 -8.32 -12.83 12.90
C ASN A 83 -9.37 -13.91 12.72
N ASN A 84 -10.40 -13.90 13.54
CA ASN A 84 -11.53 -14.85 13.45
C ASN A 84 -12.50 -14.47 12.31
N CYS A 85 -11.93 -14.21 11.12
CA CYS A 85 -12.69 -13.91 9.91
C CYS A 85 -12.93 -15.17 9.09
N PRO A 86 -14.19 -15.52 8.74
CA PRO A 86 -14.49 -16.74 7.98
C PRO A 86 -13.78 -16.81 6.63
N SER A 87 -13.55 -15.67 5.99
CA SER A 87 -12.87 -15.62 4.69
C SER A 87 -11.35 -15.77 4.76
N GLY A 88 -10.73 -15.48 5.91
CA GLY A 88 -9.28 -15.48 6.07
C GLY A 88 -8.51 -14.52 5.15
N PHE A 89 -9.22 -13.69 4.38
CA PHE A 89 -8.63 -12.87 3.33
C PHE A 89 -7.60 -11.85 3.86
N CYS A 90 -7.88 -11.25 5.02
CA CYS A 90 -6.97 -10.30 5.66
C CYS A 90 -5.62 -10.93 6.07
N MET A 91 -5.62 -12.19 6.51
CA MET A 91 -4.39 -12.93 6.81
C MET A 91 -3.66 -13.35 5.53
N ALA A 92 -4.42 -13.71 4.48
CA ALA A 92 -3.88 -14.11 3.19
C ALA A 92 -3.17 -12.94 2.45
N GLN A 93 -3.50 -11.68 2.76
CA GLN A 93 -2.84 -10.52 2.17
C GLN A 93 -1.34 -10.43 2.51
N GLY A 94 -0.91 -11.06 3.60
CA GLY A 94 0.48 -11.07 4.05
C GLY A 94 0.99 -9.71 4.51
N TYR A 95 2.31 -9.51 4.41
CA TYR A 95 2.92 -8.24 4.80
C TYR A 95 2.59 -7.11 3.82
N SER A 96 2.23 -5.98 4.37
CA SER A 96 2.11 -4.72 3.66
C SER A 96 3.17 -3.72 4.13
N SER A 97 3.86 -3.10 3.19
CA SER A 97 4.92 -2.11 3.43
C SER A 97 4.73 -0.85 2.57
N SER A 98 3.64 -0.76 1.83
CA SER A 98 3.37 0.34 0.92
C SER A 98 2.03 1.00 1.21
N PRO A 99 1.95 2.34 1.17
CA PRO A 99 0.69 3.07 1.27
C PRO A 99 -0.35 2.66 0.22
N ALA A 100 0.10 2.19 -0.94
CA ALA A 100 -0.76 1.74 -2.03
C ALA A 100 -1.43 0.37 -1.75
N LYS A 101 -1.01 -0.33 -0.68
CA LYS A 101 -1.54 -1.65 -0.34
C LYS A 101 -2.05 -1.67 1.10
N PRO A 102 -3.19 -1.05 1.40
CA PRO A 102 -3.81 -1.13 2.72
C PRO A 102 -4.32 -2.55 3.02
N ILE A 103 -4.40 -2.91 4.29
CA ILE A 103 -5.00 -4.17 4.72
C ILE A 103 -6.44 -3.89 5.17
N ILE A 104 -7.39 -4.61 4.59
CA ILE A 104 -8.81 -4.39 4.86
C ILE A 104 -9.45 -5.71 5.27
N CYS A 105 -10.20 -5.70 6.36
CA CYS A 105 -11.09 -6.77 6.76
C CYS A 105 -12.50 -6.23 6.98
N ALA A 106 -13.36 -6.41 6.00
CA ALA A 106 -14.74 -5.92 6.04
C ALA A 106 -15.57 -6.57 7.16
N TYR A 107 -15.30 -7.84 7.49
CA TYR A 107 -16.04 -8.58 8.52
C TYR A 107 -15.92 -7.95 9.91
N HIS A 108 -14.73 -7.51 10.28
CA HIS A 108 -14.47 -6.85 11.58
C HIS A 108 -14.43 -5.32 11.50
N GLY A 109 -14.57 -4.75 10.29
CA GLY A 109 -14.37 -3.31 10.09
C GLY A 109 -12.94 -2.86 10.36
N LEU A 110 -11.96 -3.76 10.15
CA LEU A 110 -10.55 -3.45 10.32
C LEU A 110 -10.00 -2.82 9.04
N TYR A 111 -9.37 -1.69 9.17
CA TYR A 111 -8.67 -0.99 8.11
C TYR A 111 -7.29 -0.54 8.59
N ILE A 112 -6.23 -1.00 7.94
CA ILE A 112 -4.86 -0.60 8.24
C ILE A 112 -4.33 0.23 7.08
N LYS A 113 -4.17 1.53 7.32
CA LYS A 113 -3.61 2.51 6.38
C LYS A 113 -2.13 2.70 6.67
N LEU A 114 -1.33 2.67 5.63
CA LEU A 114 0.09 2.95 5.72
C LEU A 114 0.37 4.36 5.21
N ILE A 115 1.12 5.15 5.98
CA ILE A 115 1.45 6.54 5.65
C ILE A 115 2.95 6.65 5.43
N SER A 116 3.35 7.28 4.34
CA SER A 116 4.75 7.62 4.08
C SER A 116 5.10 8.97 4.68
N ASN A 117 6.27 9.09 5.30
CA ASN A 117 6.75 10.36 5.87
C ASN A 117 6.94 11.49 4.84
N ASN A 118 6.94 11.16 3.54
CA ASN A 118 7.11 12.14 2.47
C ASN A 118 5.78 12.70 1.93
N SER A 119 4.65 12.22 2.41
CA SER A 119 3.37 12.84 2.10
C SER A 119 3.10 13.93 3.14
N SER A 120 3.64 15.12 2.91
CA SER A 120 3.05 16.33 3.45
C SER A 120 1.59 16.33 2.97
N ASP A 121 0.70 15.99 3.90
CA ASP A 121 -0.67 16.45 4.01
C ASP A 121 -1.38 16.79 2.68
N SER A 122 -1.58 15.78 1.85
CA SER A 122 -2.72 15.78 0.97
C SER A 122 -3.72 14.78 1.53
N ASP A 123 -4.39 15.25 2.55
CA ASP A 123 -5.62 14.73 3.08
C ASP A 123 -6.65 14.71 1.94
N ILE A 124 -6.56 13.69 1.09
CA ILE A 124 -7.71 13.31 0.29
C ILE A 124 -8.55 12.48 1.25
N ASP A 125 -9.25 13.17 2.11
CA ASP A 125 -10.42 12.67 2.78
C ASP A 125 -11.46 12.32 1.70
N VAL A 126 -11.29 11.17 1.09
CA VAL A 126 -12.39 10.52 0.41
C VAL A 126 -13.26 9.90 1.52
N VAL A 127 -13.83 10.75 2.30
CA VAL A 127 -15.01 10.41 3.07
C VAL A 127 -16.12 10.27 2.03
N ALA A 128 -16.29 9.04 1.53
CA ALA A 128 -17.47 8.71 0.77
C ALA A 128 -18.68 9.10 1.62
N GLY A 129 -19.38 10.15 1.18
CA GLY A 129 -20.43 10.81 1.93
C GLY A 129 -21.71 9.99 2.07
N TRP A 130 -21.64 8.91 2.86
CA TRP A 130 -22.81 8.17 3.34
C TRP A 130 -23.20 8.55 4.78
N GLU A 131 -22.47 9.51 5.36
CA GLU A 131 -22.75 10.05 6.70
C GLU A 131 -23.89 11.10 6.71
N LYS A 132 -24.57 11.34 5.58
CA LYS A 132 -25.65 12.35 5.45
C LYS A 132 -27.05 11.78 5.19
N LEU A 133 -27.30 10.51 5.49
CA LEU A 133 -28.63 9.92 5.28
C LEU A 133 -29.49 9.82 6.56
N ASP A 134 -28.98 10.24 7.71
CA ASP A 134 -29.75 10.13 8.95
C ASP A 134 -30.54 11.38 9.36
N TYR A 135 -30.74 12.34 8.43
CA TYR A 135 -31.45 13.57 8.77
C TYR A 135 -32.65 13.92 7.89
N LEU A 136 -33.33 12.92 7.37
CA LEU A 136 -34.62 13.16 6.72
C LEU A 136 -35.64 12.09 7.13
N ASP A 137 -35.87 11.96 8.43
CA ASP A 137 -37.06 11.32 8.93
C ASP A 137 -37.59 12.07 10.17
N MET A 138 -38.20 13.15 9.87
CA MET A 138 -39.18 13.80 10.73
C MET A 138 -40.15 14.59 9.87
#